data_7c41db05b94f502659f80ad7070ca54f
#
_entry.id   7c41db05b94f502659f80ad7070ca54f
#
_cell.length_a   1.000
_cell.length_b   1.000
_cell.length_c   1.000
_cell.angle_alpha   90.00
_cell.angle_beta   90.00
_cell.angle_gamma   90.00
#
_symmetry.space_group_name_H-M   'P 1'
#
loop_
_entity.id
_entity.type
_entity.pdbx_description
1 polymer ?
#
loop_
_entity_poly.entity_id
_entity_poly.type
_entity_poly.pdbx_seq_one_letter_code
_entity_poly.pdbx_strand_id
1 'polypeptide(L)'
;RRQRQMCIRDRSHTNGVYGARAAIEAGIDSLEHGNYMDEETVELLAESHTVWVPTLVTVRNLLGCGRYQDEVLRPIIQQGEDTLCLAYRKGVKIALGSDGGAYLVPHGKGIVDEYQAFLKILGDTLEVKNWLQKGEEEIQRRFQRN
;
A
#
# COMPACT_ATOMS: atom_id res chain seq x y z
N ARG A 1 -21.59 18.87 -14.48
CA ARG A 1 -21.07 18.06 -13.37
C ARG A 1 -19.98 17.08 -13.82
N ARG A 2 -20.05 16.44 -14.99
CA ARG A 2 -19.02 15.49 -15.47
C ARG A 2 -17.64 16.11 -15.72
N GLN A 3 -17.54 17.35 -16.17
CA GLN A 3 -16.25 17.99 -16.44
C GLN A 3 -15.43 18.32 -15.18
N ARG A 4 -16.07 18.50 -14.01
CA ARG A 4 -15.34 18.70 -12.74
C ARG A 4 -14.73 17.42 -12.20
N GLN A 5 -15.27 16.24 -12.53
CA GLN A 5 -14.74 14.95 -12.08
C GLN A 5 -13.45 14.53 -12.80
N MET A 6 -13.16 15.05 -13.99
CA MET A 6 -11.98 14.69 -14.77
C MET A 6 -10.64 15.24 -14.22
N CYS A 7 -10.69 16.14 -13.24
CA CYS A 7 -9.50 16.73 -12.59
C CYS A 7 -9.38 16.37 -11.11
N ILE A 8 -10.31 15.58 -10.55
CA ILE A 8 -10.25 15.11 -9.16
C ILE A 8 -9.44 13.81 -9.13
N ARG A 9 -8.48 13.75 -8.21
CA ARG A 9 -7.72 12.56 -7.88
C ARG A 9 -8.16 12.09 -6.50
N ASP A 10 -8.63 10.87 -6.42
CA ASP A 10 -9.22 10.33 -5.20
C ASP A 10 -8.26 9.32 -4.56
N ARG A 11 -8.03 9.54 -3.26
CA ARG A 11 -7.28 8.63 -2.40
C ARG A 11 -8.23 8.10 -1.33
N SER A 12 -8.21 6.79 -1.10
CA SER A 12 -9.04 6.16 -0.08
C SER A 12 -8.18 5.58 1.03
N HIS A 13 -8.37 6.11 2.24
CA HIS A 13 -7.86 5.51 3.47
C HIS A 13 -8.87 4.46 3.93
N THR A 14 -8.56 3.18 3.74
CA THR A 14 -9.50 2.10 4.09
C THR A 14 -8.77 0.80 4.42
N ASN A 15 -9.43 -0.01 5.23
CA ASN A 15 -8.99 -1.33 5.65
C ASN A 15 -10.16 -2.32 5.53
N GLY A 16 -9.81 -3.61 5.44
CA GLY A 16 -10.78 -4.68 5.35
C GLY A 16 -11.36 -4.86 3.95
N VAL A 17 -11.89 -6.05 3.72
CA VAL A 17 -12.38 -6.50 2.40
C VAL A 17 -13.45 -5.57 1.83
N TYR A 18 -14.50 -5.25 2.60
CA TYR A 18 -15.62 -4.45 2.11
C TYR A 18 -15.22 -3.03 1.71
N GLY A 19 -14.42 -2.38 2.57
CA GLY A 19 -13.97 -1.01 2.29
C GLY A 19 -13.05 -0.94 1.08
N ALA A 20 -12.10 -1.87 0.98
CA ALA A 20 -11.17 -1.94 -0.13
C ALA A 20 -11.89 -2.22 -1.47
N ARG A 21 -12.79 -3.22 -1.50
CA ARG A 21 -13.58 -3.53 -2.71
C ARG A 21 -14.43 -2.34 -3.15
N ALA A 22 -15.19 -1.74 -2.24
CA ALA A 22 -16.04 -0.60 -2.57
C ALA A 22 -15.22 0.59 -3.13
N ALA A 23 -14.04 0.84 -2.57
CA ALA A 23 -13.14 1.88 -3.05
C ALA A 23 -12.60 1.58 -4.46
N ILE A 24 -12.14 0.34 -4.71
CA ILE A 24 -11.63 -0.10 -6.02
C ILE A 24 -12.74 -0.04 -7.08
N GLU A 25 -13.94 -0.55 -6.77
CA GLU A 25 -15.10 -0.52 -7.66
C GLU A 25 -15.57 0.90 -7.98
N ALA A 26 -15.44 1.82 -7.01
CA ALA A 26 -15.70 3.25 -7.24
C ALA A 26 -14.68 3.91 -8.16
N GLY A 27 -13.59 3.24 -8.50
CA GLY A 27 -12.56 3.71 -9.41
C GLY A 27 -11.65 4.77 -8.82
N ILE A 28 -11.24 4.61 -7.57
CA ILE A 28 -10.27 5.51 -6.93
C ILE A 28 -8.88 5.44 -7.58
N ASP A 29 -8.12 6.52 -7.49
CA ASP A 29 -6.77 6.58 -8.05
C ASP A 29 -5.74 5.85 -7.16
N SER A 30 -5.87 5.93 -5.83
CA SER A 30 -5.01 5.18 -4.91
C SER A 30 -5.74 4.67 -3.67
N LEU A 31 -5.34 3.47 -3.24
CA LEU A 31 -5.80 2.80 -2.03
C LEU A 31 -4.68 2.86 -0.98
N GLU A 32 -4.92 3.55 0.12
CA GLU A 32 -3.97 3.66 1.22
C GLU A 32 -4.24 2.56 2.26
N HIS A 33 -3.19 1.96 2.77
CA HIS A 33 -3.17 0.84 3.72
C HIS A 33 -3.75 -0.46 3.12
N GLY A 34 -5.06 -0.60 3.04
CA GLY A 34 -5.68 -1.83 2.54
C GLY A 34 -5.37 -3.06 3.40
N ASN A 35 -5.20 -2.88 4.72
CA ASN A 35 -4.98 -4.04 5.61
C ASN A 35 -6.17 -4.98 5.56
N TYR A 36 -5.93 -6.27 5.73
CA TYR A 36 -6.94 -7.34 5.76
C TYR A 36 -7.70 -7.57 4.44
N MET A 37 -7.10 -7.24 3.30
CA MET A 37 -7.63 -7.68 2.01
C MET A 37 -7.51 -9.20 1.86
N ASP A 38 -8.55 -9.81 1.31
CA ASP A 38 -8.53 -11.20 0.87
C ASP A 38 -7.95 -11.34 -0.55
N GLU A 39 -7.73 -12.58 -0.99
CA GLU A 39 -7.17 -12.87 -2.30
C GLU A 39 -8.01 -12.28 -3.44
N GLU A 40 -9.34 -12.41 -3.37
CA GLU A 40 -10.25 -11.87 -4.38
C GLU A 40 -10.18 -10.33 -4.47
N THR A 41 -9.97 -9.66 -3.34
CA THR A 41 -9.78 -8.19 -3.33
C THR A 41 -8.44 -7.80 -3.98
N VAL A 42 -7.38 -8.59 -3.76
CA VAL A 42 -6.08 -8.37 -4.42
C VAL A 42 -6.19 -8.63 -5.93
N GLU A 43 -6.96 -9.63 -6.37
CA GLU A 43 -7.23 -9.88 -7.78
C GLU A 43 -7.99 -8.71 -8.43
N LEU A 44 -9.06 -8.24 -7.79
CA LEU A 44 -9.80 -7.05 -8.23
C LEU A 44 -8.88 -5.82 -8.33
N LEU A 45 -7.99 -5.65 -7.37
CA LEU A 45 -7.01 -4.56 -7.38
C LEU A 45 -6.03 -4.69 -8.55
N ALA A 46 -5.57 -5.90 -8.87
CA ALA A 46 -4.67 -6.16 -10.00
C ALA A 46 -5.33 -5.83 -11.37
N GLU A 47 -6.62 -6.11 -11.50
CA GLU A 47 -7.40 -5.81 -12.71
C GLU A 47 -7.79 -4.33 -12.82
N SER A 48 -7.74 -3.59 -11.71
CA SER A 48 -8.12 -2.19 -11.65
C SER A 48 -7.02 -1.24 -12.14
N HIS A 49 -7.35 0.05 -12.23
CA HIS A 49 -6.34 1.09 -12.42
C HIS A 49 -5.77 1.62 -11.09
N THR A 50 -6.36 1.27 -9.96
CA THR A 50 -5.98 1.75 -8.63
C THR A 50 -4.53 1.38 -8.28
N VAL A 51 -3.79 2.32 -7.71
CA VAL A 51 -2.45 2.05 -7.15
C VAL A 51 -2.59 1.78 -5.65
N TRP A 52 -1.99 0.71 -5.17
CA TRP A 52 -1.97 0.37 -3.75
C TRP A 52 -0.75 0.98 -3.05
N VAL A 53 -0.96 1.57 -1.88
CA VAL A 53 0.08 2.15 -1.01
C VAL A 53 -0.05 1.50 0.39
N PRO A 54 0.62 0.36 0.64
CA PRO A 54 0.35 -0.51 1.80
C PRO A 54 0.75 0.07 3.15
N THR A 55 1.80 0.90 3.23
CA THR A 55 2.28 1.49 4.50
C THR A 55 2.56 0.46 5.61
N LEU A 56 3.24 -0.63 5.28
CA LEU A 56 3.51 -1.76 6.20
C LEU A 56 4.19 -1.33 7.50
N VAL A 57 5.05 -0.31 7.43
CA VAL A 57 5.80 0.19 8.59
C VAL A 57 4.92 0.73 9.71
N THR A 58 3.69 1.14 9.43
CA THR A 58 2.74 1.62 10.46
C THR A 58 2.43 0.56 11.51
N VAL A 59 2.43 -0.72 11.13
CA VAL A 59 2.25 -1.85 12.05
C VAL A 59 3.58 -2.48 12.44
N ARG A 60 4.52 -2.63 11.50
CA ARG A 60 5.82 -3.26 11.76
C ARG A 60 6.64 -2.54 12.83
N ASN A 61 6.63 -1.21 12.82
CA ASN A 61 7.37 -0.40 13.78
C ASN A 61 6.79 -0.46 15.20
N LEU A 62 5.60 -1.03 15.39
CA LEU A 62 4.98 -1.21 16.70
C LEU A 62 5.54 -2.43 17.45
N LEU A 63 6.21 -3.37 16.77
CA LEU A 63 6.82 -4.53 17.42
C LEU A 63 7.87 -4.07 18.45
N GLY A 64 7.76 -4.62 19.66
CA GLY A 64 8.70 -4.35 20.75
C GLY A 64 8.59 -2.95 21.35
N CYS A 65 7.63 -2.11 20.93
CA CYS A 65 7.47 -0.76 21.47
C CYS A 65 6.84 -0.72 22.88
N GLY A 66 6.33 -1.85 23.37
CA GLY A 66 5.70 -1.97 24.71
C GLY A 66 4.30 -1.39 24.82
N ARG A 67 3.76 -0.75 23.77
CA ARG A 67 2.39 -0.19 23.76
C ARG A 67 1.33 -1.22 23.39
N TYR A 68 1.71 -2.18 22.57
CA TYR A 68 0.83 -3.25 22.08
C TYR A 68 1.50 -4.59 22.35
N GLN A 69 0.70 -5.65 22.50
CA GLN A 69 1.22 -7.01 22.64
C GLN A 69 1.73 -7.51 21.29
N ASP A 70 2.98 -7.95 21.25
CA ASP A 70 3.62 -8.44 20.04
C ASP A 70 2.88 -9.64 19.43
N GLU A 71 2.24 -10.47 20.25
CA GLU A 71 1.44 -11.61 19.83
C GLU A 71 0.23 -11.19 18.98
N VAL A 72 -0.32 -10.00 19.22
CA VAL A 72 -1.42 -9.43 18.42
C VAL A 72 -0.89 -8.82 17.13
N LEU A 73 0.28 -8.20 17.18
CA LEU A 73 0.87 -7.52 16.01
C LEU A 73 1.41 -8.50 14.96
N ARG A 74 2.03 -9.60 15.40
CA ARG A 74 2.67 -10.57 14.48
C ARG A 74 1.74 -11.14 13.41
N PRO A 75 0.53 -11.60 13.73
CA PRO A 75 -0.42 -12.07 12.70
C PRO A 75 -0.81 -10.98 11.70
N ILE A 76 -0.98 -9.74 12.15
CA ILE A 76 -1.32 -8.61 11.28
C ILE A 76 -0.18 -8.30 10.32
N ILE A 77 1.05 -8.29 10.82
CA ILE A 77 2.24 -8.08 10.02
C ILE A 77 2.38 -9.20 8.99
N GLN A 78 2.25 -10.46 9.41
CA GLN A 78 2.36 -11.62 8.52
C GLN A 78 1.32 -11.56 7.40
N GLN A 79 0.07 -11.24 7.73
CA GLN A 79 -0.98 -11.07 6.73
C GLN A 79 -0.65 -9.95 5.73
N GLY A 80 -0.12 -8.81 6.20
CA GLY A 80 0.31 -7.73 5.32
C GLY A 80 1.45 -8.15 4.37
N GLU A 81 2.42 -8.93 4.89
CA GLU A 81 3.53 -9.48 4.10
C GLU A 81 3.03 -10.49 3.06
N ASP A 82 2.11 -11.39 3.43
CA ASP A 82 1.51 -12.36 2.53
C ASP A 82 0.70 -11.67 1.43
N THR A 83 -0.06 -10.62 1.80
CA THR A 83 -0.81 -9.79 0.84
C THR A 83 0.14 -9.07 -0.13
N LEU A 84 1.27 -8.56 0.35
CA LEU A 84 2.29 -7.95 -0.51
C LEU A 84 2.88 -8.96 -1.49
N CYS A 85 3.22 -10.17 -1.03
CA CYS A 85 3.72 -11.24 -1.88
C CYS A 85 2.69 -11.64 -2.95
N LEU A 86 1.42 -11.71 -2.59
CA LEU A 86 0.34 -12.00 -3.54
C LEU A 86 0.19 -10.89 -4.57
N ALA A 87 0.16 -9.62 -4.11
CA ALA A 87 0.06 -8.45 -4.97
C ALA A 87 1.21 -8.38 -5.99
N TYR A 88 2.43 -8.68 -5.56
CA TYR A 88 3.58 -8.77 -6.46
C TYR A 88 3.39 -9.83 -7.54
N ARG A 89 2.98 -11.05 -7.17
CA ARG A 89 2.72 -12.14 -8.12
C ARG A 89 1.60 -11.84 -9.10
N LYS A 90 0.55 -11.12 -8.66
CA LYS A 90 -0.59 -10.72 -9.48
C LYS A 90 -0.33 -9.45 -10.31
N GLY A 91 0.82 -8.81 -10.14
CA GLY A 91 1.19 -7.60 -10.88
C GLY A 91 0.39 -6.35 -10.50
N VAL A 92 -0.07 -6.27 -9.25
CA VAL A 92 -0.75 -5.08 -8.72
C VAL A 92 0.14 -3.85 -8.88
N LYS A 93 -0.45 -2.72 -9.27
CA LYS A 93 0.24 -1.43 -9.28
C LYS A 93 0.44 -0.96 -7.84
N ILE A 94 1.67 -0.80 -7.41
CA ILE A 94 2.01 -0.45 -6.04
C ILE A 94 2.96 0.74 -6.00
N ALA A 95 2.79 1.60 -5.02
CA ALA A 95 3.76 2.65 -4.75
C ALA A 95 4.14 2.67 -3.27
N LEU A 96 5.35 3.14 -2.98
CA LEU A 96 5.83 3.29 -1.62
C LEU A 96 5.13 4.47 -0.94
N GLY A 97 4.73 4.26 0.31
CA GLY A 97 4.23 5.28 1.21
C GLY A 97 4.42 4.82 2.64
N SER A 98 4.77 5.71 3.54
CA SER A 98 5.07 5.35 4.92
C SER A 98 4.03 5.78 5.93
N ASP A 99 3.08 6.64 5.54
CA ASP A 99 2.20 7.33 6.47
C ASP A 99 3.01 8.09 7.55
N GLY A 100 4.02 8.85 7.08
CA GLY A 100 4.94 9.59 7.95
C GLY A 100 4.20 10.55 8.87
N GLY A 101 4.48 10.45 10.19
CA GLY A 101 3.74 11.12 11.24
C GLY A 101 2.87 10.17 12.07
N ALA A 102 2.59 8.95 11.57
CA ALA A 102 2.03 7.89 12.39
C ALA A 102 2.99 7.53 13.54
N TYR A 103 2.45 6.90 14.59
CA TYR A 103 3.25 6.54 15.76
C TYR A 103 4.43 5.64 15.37
N LEU A 104 5.65 6.02 15.74
CA LEU A 104 6.92 5.38 15.39
C LEU A 104 7.23 5.35 13.88
N VAL A 105 6.60 6.21 13.09
CA VAL A 105 6.92 6.41 11.67
C VAL A 105 7.43 7.84 11.44
N PRO A 106 8.71 8.12 11.70
CA PRO A 106 9.26 9.46 11.51
C PRO A 106 9.24 9.89 10.05
N HIS A 107 8.99 11.18 9.79
CA HIS A 107 9.11 11.74 8.45
C HIS A 107 10.52 11.49 7.89
N GLY A 108 10.58 11.16 6.62
CA GLY A 108 11.83 10.83 5.92
C GLY A 108 12.31 9.41 6.19
N LYS A 109 12.54 9.04 7.46
CA LYS A 109 12.98 7.68 7.82
C LYS A 109 11.92 6.62 7.49
N GLY A 110 10.64 6.91 7.72
CA GLY A 110 9.55 5.96 7.49
C GLY A 110 9.53 5.40 6.06
N ILE A 111 9.82 6.23 5.04
CA ILE A 111 9.83 5.75 3.65
C ILE A 111 11.03 4.84 3.37
N VAL A 112 12.17 5.08 4.02
CA VAL A 112 13.34 4.19 3.93
C VAL A 112 13.04 2.85 4.59
N ASP A 113 12.40 2.88 5.76
CA ASP A 113 11.99 1.66 6.48
C ASP A 113 10.98 0.84 5.65
N GLU A 114 10.02 1.52 4.99
CA GLU A 114 9.05 0.88 4.09
C GLU A 114 9.75 0.21 2.91
N TYR A 115 10.65 0.92 2.23
CA TYR A 115 11.43 0.35 1.13
C TYR A 115 12.25 -0.86 1.55
N GLN A 116 12.92 -0.78 2.70
CA GLN A 116 13.69 -1.91 3.26
C GLN A 116 12.79 -3.10 3.63
N ALA A 117 11.58 -2.84 4.14
CA ALA A 117 10.60 -3.89 4.42
C ALA A 117 10.21 -4.64 3.14
N PHE A 118 9.94 -3.91 2.05
CA PHE A 118 9.63 -4.52 0.75
C PHE A 118 10.77 -5.39 0.23
N LEU A 119 12.00 -4.90 0.27
CA LEU A 119 13.16 -5.68 -0.17
C LEU A 119 13.40 -6.92 0.70
N LYS A 120 13.12 -6.83 2.00
CA LYS A 120 13.23 -7.97 2.91
C LYS A 120 12.18 -9.05 2.63
N ILE A 121 10.96 -8.65 2.25
CA ILE A 121 9.84 -9.56 1.99
C ILE A 121 9.94 -10.19 0.61
N LEU A 122 10.22 -9.39 -0.42
CA LEU A 122 10.17 -9.80 -1.83
C LEU A 122 11.55 -10.17 -2.40
N GLY A 123 12.63 -9.80 -1.71
CA GLY A 123 14.01 -9.93 -2.19
C GLY A 123 14.56 -8.63 -2.81
N ASP A 124 15.86 -8.41 -2.64
CA ASP A 124 16.58 -7.26 -3.23
C ASP A 124 17.01 -7.59 -4.67
N THR A 125 16.03 -7.64 -5.57
CA THR A 125 16.23 -7.93 -6.99
C THR A 125 15.94 -6.73 -7.87
N LEU A 126 16.51 -6.72 -9.07
CA LEU A 126 16.22 -5.68 -10.07
C LEU A 126 14.74 -5.69 -10.48
N GLU A 127 14.11 -6.85 -10.51
CA GLU A 127 12.69 -7.00 -10.86
C GLU A 127 11.78 -6.31 -9.83
N VAL A 128 12.04 -6.50 -8.54
CA VAL A 128 11.31 -5.83 -7.46
C VAL A 128 11.52 -4.32 -7.53
N LYS A 129 12.77 -3.86 -7.73
CA LYS A 129 13.07 -2.43 -7.87
C LYS A 129 12.36 -1.80 -9.06
N ASN A 130 12.35 -2.47 -10.20
CA ASN A 130 11.64 -2.01 -11.40
C ASN A 130 10.12 -1.98 -11.20
N TRP A 131 9.58 -2.94 -10.46
CA TRP A 131 8.15 -2.95 -10.13
C TRP A 131 7.77 -1.75 -9.25
N LEU A 132 8.55 -1.46 -8.21
CA LEU A 132 8.36 -0.29 -7.35
C LEU A 132 8.51 1.02 -8.12
N GLN A 133 9.51 1.13 -8.99
CA GLN A 133 9.72 2.30 -9.83
C GLN A 133 8.51 2.58 -10.74
N LYS A 134 7.95 1.56 -11.38
CA LYS A 134 6.74 1.70 -12.20
C LYS A 134 5.54 2.22 -11.39
N GLY A 135 5.38 1.77 -10.15
CA GLY A 135 4.33 2.25 -9.27
C GLY A 135 4.52 3.72 -8.89
N GLU A 136 5.75 4.13 -8.59
CA GLU A 136 6.10 5.52 -8.31
C GLU A 136 5.83 6.42 -9.52
N GLU A 137 6.24 6.02 -10.71
CA GLU A 137 5.97 6.74 -11.96
C GLU A 137 4.46 6.90 -12.19
N GLU A 138 3.67 5.86 -11.89
CA GLU A 138 2.22 5.89 -12.03
C GLU A 138 1.56 6.87 -11.03
N ILE A 139 1.99 6.89 -9.78
CA ILE A 139 1.53 7.86 -8.77
C ILE A 139 1.90 9.28 -9.19
N GLN A 140 3.14 9.50 -9.60
CA GLN A 140 3.57 10.82 -10.06
C GLN A 140 2.73 11.30 -11.24
N ARG A 141 2.54 10.46 -12.26
CA ARG A 141 1.72 10.78 -13.43
C ARG A 141 0.29 11.16 -13.05
N ARG A 142 -0.29 10.51 -12.04
CA ARG A 142 -1.69 10.78 -11.63
C ARG A 142 -1.82 12.04 -10.80
N PHE A 143 -0.90 12.27 -9.88
CA PHE A 143 -1.02 13.33 -8.88
C PHE A 143 -0.19 14.58 -9.20
N GLN A 144 0.62 14.59 -10.26
CA GLN A 144 1.25 15.80 -10.75
C GLN A 144 0.20 16.77 -11.30
N ARG A 145 0.25 18.00 -10.84
CA ARG A 145 -0.51 19.09 -11.44
C ARG A 145 0.22 19.57 -12.70
N ASN A 146 -0.43 19.52 -13.84
CA ASN A 146 -0.02 20.26 -15.03
C ASN A 146 -0.23 21.74 -14.80
#